data_8daff205e3f322fd7ada858cf50e0e44
#
_entry.id   8daff205e3f322fd7ada858cf50e0e44
#
_cell.length_a   1.000
_cell.length_b   1.000
_cell.length_c   1.000
_cell.angle_alpha   90.00
_cell.angle_beta   90.00
_cell.angle_gamma   90.00
#
_symmetry.space_group_name_H-M   'P 1'
#
loop_
_entity.id
_entity.type
_entity.pdbx_description
1 polymer ?
#
loop_
_entity_poly.entity_id
_entity_poly.type
_entity_poly.pdbx_seq_one_letter_code
_entity_poly.pdbx_strand_id
1 'polypeptide(L)'
;LRQHGVSKYNVGTIKPFTPPADGRSLVLVVGQVDGDASILTGSPVIRSNEALLWAVRDARPEAHILFKPHPDVVAGNRAGAISAECLAHCVDSQVLDLGLTSLYPHVDELHTMTSLSGFEALVQGVNVTTWGQPFYSGWGLTEDRHPAPRRQRPLPLAALVYLTLVAYPRYIDWQSGLWMSPEQLIRQLAAQGHSSSQKASRWQRWQLK
;
A
#
# COMPACT_ATOMS: atom_id res chain seq x y z
N LEU A 1 -3.25 0.48 15.03
CA LEU A 1 -2.71 1.01 13.79
C LEU A 1 -3.41 2.32 13.41
N ARG A 2 -4.74 2.33 13.22
CA ARG A 2 -5.51 3.55 12.86
C ARG A 2 -5.23 4.71 13.80
N GLN A 3 -5.40 4.52 15.12
CA GLN A 3 -5.24 5.57 16.14
C GLN A 3 -3.82 6.15 16.20
N HIS A 4 -2.82 5.38 15.84
CA HIS A 4 -1.40 5.76 15.94
C HIS A 4 -0.75 6.11 14.61
N GLY A 5 -1.49 6.05 13.50
CA GLY A 5 -0.96 6.34 12.17
C GLY A 5 0.23 5.46 11.73
N VAL A 6 0.34 4.25 12.32
CA VAL A 6 1.46 3.34 12.02
C VAL A 6 1.20 2.62 10.71
N SER A 7 2.12 2.77 9.75
CA SER A 7 2.15 2.07 8.45
C SER A 7 3.52 1.45 8.20
N LYS A 8 3.63 0.62 7.17
CA LYS A 8 4.91 0.00 6.75
C LYS A 8 5.99 1.05 6.47
N TYR A 9 5.59 2.12 5.82
CA TYR A 9 6.47 3.22 5.50
C TYR A 9 5.98 4.46 6.26
N ASN A 10 6.37 4.66 7.49
CA ASN A 10 6.17 5.94 8.19
C ASN A 10 7.00 7.06 7.52
N VAL A 11 7.13 7.01 6.19
CA VAL A 11 7.91 7.90 5.34
C VAL A 11 6.94 8.83 4.63
N GLY A 12 7.19 10.09 4.73
CA GLY A 12 6.38 11.14 4.12
C GLY A 12 5.90 12.13 5.17
N THR A 13 5.77 13.36 4.74
CA THR A 13 5.21 14.41 5.60
C THR A 13 3.73 14.15 5.76
N ILE A 14 3.23 14.14 7.00
CA ILE A 14 1.79 14.22 7.28
C ILE A 14 1.38 15.66 6.92
N LYS A 15 1.15 15.89 5.63
CA LYS A 15 0.53 17.12 5.14
C LYS A 15 -0.93 16.82 4.85
N PRO A 16 -1.85 17.76 5.09
CA PRO A 16 -3.23 17.58 4.67
C PRO A 16 -3.28 17.40 3.15
N PHE A 17 -4.02 16.37 2.71
CA PHE A 17 -4.35 16.17 1.31
C PHE A 17 -5.67 16.88 1.03
N THR A 18 -5.70 17.67 -0.03
CA THR A 18 -6.94 18.27 -0.53
C THR A 18 -7.36 17.48 -1.76
N PRO A 19 -8.48 16.75 -1.70
CA PRO A 19 -8.97 15.99 -2.85
C PRO A 19 -9.35 16.92 -4.00
N PRO A 20 -9.30 16.45 -5.26
CA PRO A 20 -9.81 17.18 -6.41
C PRO A 20 -11.28 17.55 -6.22
N ALA A 21 -11.67 18.76 -6.63
CA ALA A 21 -13.04 19.23 -6.52
C ALA A 21 -13.84 19.03 -7.83
N ASP A 22 -13.56 17.96 -8.57
CA ASP A 22 -14.17 17.66 -9.87
C ASP A 22 -15.42 16.78 -9.78
N GLY A 23 -15.79 16.34 -8.57
CA GLY A 23 -16.99 15.55 -8.30
C GLY A 23 -16.91 14.09 -8.77
N ARG A 24 -15.76 13.64 -9.27
CA ARG A 24 -15.53 12.25 -9.68
C ARG A 24 -15.15 11.37 -8.48
N SER A 25 -15.42 10.07 -8.59
CA SER A 25 -14.89 9.09 -7.64
C SER A 25 -13.36 9.10 -7.66
N LEU A 26 -12.73 9.18 -6.49
CA LEU A 26 -11.28 9.26 -6.36
C LEU A 26 -10.67 7.86 -6.16
N VAL A 27 -9.99 7.38 -7.18
CA VAL A 27 -9.36 6.06 -7.23
C VAL A 27 -7.85 6.19 -7.05
N LEU A 28 -7.33 5.63 -5.97
CA LEU A 28 -5.89 5.59 -5.70
C LEU A 28 -5.26 4.36 -6.33
N VAL A 29 -4.30 4.55 -7.21
CA VAL A 29 -3.46 3.48 -7.75
C VAL A 29 -2.08 3.54 -7.12
N VAL A 30 -1.68 2.44 -6.47
CA VAL A 30 -0.38 2.36 -5.79
C VAL A 30 0.60 1.56 -6.61
N GLY A 31 1.67 2.23 -7.05
CA GLY A 31 2.76 1.62 -7.78
C GLY A 31 3.64 0.71 -6.90
N GLN A 32 4.29 -0.23 -7.54
CA GLN A 32 5.24 -1.17 -6.95
C GLN A 32 6.54 -1.16 -7.76
N VAL A 33 7.58 -1.79 -7.24
CA VAL A 33 8.82 -2.02 -7.99
C VAL A 33 8.57 -3.12 -9.01
N ASP A 34 8.76 -2.86 -10.30
CA ASP A 34 8.66 -3.88 -11.34
C ASP A 34 9.73 -4.96 -11.12
N GLY A 35 9.33 -6.22 -11.29
CA GLY A 35 10.21 -7.36 -11.03
C GLY A 35 10.36 -7.73 -9.55
N ASP A 36 9.65 -7.09 -8.63
CA ASP A 36 9.59 -7.54 -7.23
C ASP A 36 9.04 -8.97 -7.16
N ALA A 37 9.59 -9.78 -6.25
CA ALA A 37 9.20 -11.18 -6.07
C ALA A 37 7.69 -11.33 -5.83
N SER A 38 7.08 -10.40 -5.12
CA SER A 38 5.64 -10.40 -4.86
C SER A 38 4.80 -10.24 -6.14
N ILE A 39 5.29 -9.48 -7.12
CA ILE A 39 4.66 -9.35 -8.44
C ILE A 39 4.90 -10.61 -9.27
N LEU A 40 6.15 -11.06 -9.33
CA LEU A 40 6.53 -12.21 -10.15
C LEU A 40 5.78 -13.49 -9.77
N THR A 41 5.55 -13.70 -8.47
CA THR A 41 4.90 -14.90 -7.94
C THR A 41 3.42 -14.71 -7.64
N GLY A 42 3.00 -13.49 -7.34
CA GLY A 42 1.66 -13.18 -6.86
C GLY A 42 0.78 -12.41 -7.85
N SER A 43 1.29 -12.01 -9.03
CA SER A 43 0.48 -11.32 -10.04
C SER A 43 0.50 -12.09 -11.36
N PRO A 44 -0.55 -12.90 -11.63
CA PRO A 44 -0.53 -13.83 -12.77
C PRO A 44 -0.62 -13.13 -14.12
N VAL A 45 -1.29 -11.98 -14.20
CA VAL A 45 -1.60 -11.27 -15.44
C VAL A 45 -0.93 -9.90 -15.48
N ILE A 46 -1.26 -9.00 -14.56
CA ILE A 46 -0.74 -7.63 -14.50
C ILE A 46 0.59 -7.64 -13.75
N ARG A 47 1.70 -7.25 -14.40
CA ARG A 47 3.05 -7.36 -13.82
C ARG A 47 3.88 -6.07 -13.87
N SER A 48 3.29 -4.96 -14.33
CA SER A 48 3.93 -3.66 -14.35
C SER A 48 2.95 -2.57 -13.91
N ASN A 49 3.50 -1.44 -13.44
CA ASN A 49 2.70 -0.28 -13.07
C ASN A 49 1.93 0.29 -14.27
N GLU A 50 2.53 0.27 -15.45
CA GLU A 50 1.90 0.75 -16.68
C GLU A 50 0.68 -0.11 -17.06
N ALA A 51 0.83 -1.44 -17.06
CA ALA A 51 -0.28 -2.34 -17.32
C ALA A 51 -1.40 -2.20 -16.28
N LEU A 52 -1.04 -1.95 -15.01
CA LEU A 52 -2.01 -1.69 -13.95
C LEU A 52 -2.81 -0.42 -14.23
N LEU A 53 -2.15 0.67 -14.60
CA LEU A 53 -2.82 1.96 -14.86
C LEU A 53 -3.78 1.88 -16.05
N TRP A 54 -3.38 1.24 -17.14
CA TRP A 54 -4.27 0.98 -18.28
C TRP A 54 -5.49 0.17 -17.86
N ALA A 55 -5.29 -0.93 -17.16
CA ALA A 55 -6.38 -1.79 -16.70
C ALA A 55 -7.33 -1.08 -15.70
N VAL A 56 -6.79 -0.20 -14.84
CA VAL A 56 -7.62 0.60 -13.93
C VAL A 56 -8.41 1.65 -14.69
N ARG A 57 -7.81 2.35 -15.67
CA ARG A 57 -8.53 3.33 -16.48
C ARG A 57 -9.66 2.67 -17.26
N ASP A 58 -9.43 1.50 -17.84
CA ASP A 58 -10.47 0.73 -18.55
C ASP A 58 -11.61 0.32 -17.60
N ALA A 59 -11.29 -0.07 -16.37
CA ALA A 59 -12.27 -0.49 -15.37
C ALA A 59 -13.02 0.69 -14.71
N ARG A 60 -12.44 1.88 -14.71
CA ARG A 60 -12.95 3.10 -14.06
C ARG A 60 -12.78 4.32 -14.97
N PRO A 61 -13.46 4.35 -16.15
CA PRO A 61 -13.22 5.40 -17.17
C PRO A 61 -13.53 6.81 -16.68
N GLU A 62 -14.54 6.95 -15.82
CA GLU A 62 -14.99 8.26 -15.32
C GLU A 62 -14.34 8.67 -13.98
N ALA A 63 -13.51 7.82 -13.37
CA ALA A 63 -12.90 8.12 -12.09
C ALA A 63 -11.75 9.13 -12.22
N HIS A 64 -11.49 9.87 -11.14
CA HIS A 64 -10.23 10.60 -10.98
C HIS A 64 -9.15 9.63 -10.49
N ILE A 65 -8.22 9.27 -11.36
CA ILE A 65 -7.13 8.37 -11.03
C ILE A 65 -5.97 9.15 -10.43
N LEU A 66 -5.75 8.91 -9.14
CA LEU A 66 -4.63 9.42 -8.37
C LEU A 66 -3.53 8.35 -8.33
N PHE A 67 -2.40 8.60 -8.97
CA PHE A 67 -1.29 7.66 -8.97
C PHE A 67 -0.24 8.01 -7.93
N LYS A 68 0.11 7.03 -7.10
CA LYS A 68 1.22 7.11 -6.15
C LYS A 68 2.30 6.10 -6.53
N PRO A 69 3.40 6.53 -7.17
CA PRO A 69 4.51 5.65 -7.50
C PRO A 69 5.25 5.17 -6.24
N HIS A 70 5.97 4.05 -6.38
CA HIS A 70 6.80 3.53 -5.30
C HIS A 70 7.99 4.48 -5.04
N PRO A 71 8.36 4.76 -3.77
CA PRO A 71 9.46 5.69 -3.45
C PRO A 71 10.79 5.33 -4.12
N ASP A 72 11.15 4.04 -4.18
CA ASP A 72 12.39 3.59 -4.82
C ASP A 72 12.40 3.80 -6.34
N VAL A 73 11.23 3.80 -6.97
CA VAL A 73 11.07 4.10 -8.40
C VAL A 73 11.24 5.60 -8.63
N VAL A 74 10.63 6.43 -7.78
CA VAL A 74 10.78 7.90 -7.83
C VAL A 74 12.24 8.31 -7.64
N ALA A 75 12.95 7.65 -6.73
CA ALA A 75 14.36 7.89 -6.47
C ALA A 75 15.29 7.37 -7.59
N GLY A 76 14.75 6.68 -8.61
CA GLY A 76 15.55 6.11 -9.71
C GLY A 76 16.35 4.86 -9.33
N ASN A 77 16.12 4.31 -8.14
CA ASN A 77 16.88 3.14 -7.64
C ASN A 77 16.38 1.81 -8.20
N ARG A 78 15.12 1.74 -8.65
CA ARG A 78 14.44 0.52 -9.08
C ARG A 78 13.57 0.75 -10.31
N ALA A 79 13.32 -0.32 -11.05
CA ALA A 79 12.44 -0.31 -12.23
C ALA A 79 10.95 -0.12 -11.84
N GLY A 80 10.17 0.47 -12.74
CA GLY A 80 8.73 0.72 -12.53
C GLY A 80 8.30 2.11 -13.02
N ALA A 81 9.15 2.75 -13.82
CA ALA A 81 8.81 4.00 -14.49
C ALA A 81 7.67 3.79 -15.49
N ILE A 82 6.88 4.82 -15.69
CA ILE A 82 5.69 4.82 -16.55
C ILE A 82 5.96 5.73 -17.73
N SER A 83 5.52 5.34 -18.92
CA SER A 83 5.64 6.16 -20.13
C SER A 83 4.83 7.45 -20.02
N ALA A 84 5.29 8.48 -20.73
CA ALA A 84 4.56 9.75 -20.80
C ALA A 84 3.15 9.57 -21.40
N GLU A 85 3.00 8.64 -22.32
CA GLU A 85 1.72 8.29 -22.93
C GLU A 85 0.75 7.71 -21.91
N CYS A 86 1.17 6.71 -21.13
CA CYS A 86 0.34 6.13 -20.07
C CYS A 86 -0.03 7.18 -19.01
N LEU A 87 0.92 8.01 -18.58
CA LEU A 87 0.63 9.10 -17.65
C LEU A 87 -0.43 10.05 -18.20
N ALA A 88 -0.34 10.46 -19.44
CA ALA A 88 -1.27 11.39 -20.06
C ALA A 88 -2.69 10.82 -20.21
N HIS A 89 -2.82 9.52 -20.48
CA HIS A 89 -4.12 8.89 -20.71
C HIS A 89 -4.76 8.29 -19.47
N CYS A 90 -3.96 7.75 -18.57
CA CYS A 90 -4.48 6.96 -17.46
C CYS A 90 -4.52 7.71 -16.12
N VAL A 91 -3.73 8.78 -15.94
CA VAL A 91 -3.53 9.41 -14.65
C VAL A 91 -4.00 10.86 -14.67
N ASP A 92 -4.93 11.20 -13.79
CA ASP A 92 -5.40 12.59 -13.64
C ASP A 92 -4.47 13.40 -12.73
N SER A 93 -3.91 12.79 -11.70
CA SER A 93 -2.94 13.45 -10.82
C SER A 93 -1.96 12.46 -10.18
N GLN A 94 -0.77 12.96 -9.79
CA GLN A 94 0.24 12.19 -9.09
C GLN A 94 0.52 12.74 -7.70
N VAL A 95 0.82 11.83 -6.76
CA VAL A 95 1.25 12.19 -5.41
C VAL A 95 2.61 11.57 -5.12
N LEU A 96 3.63 12.41 -4.96
CA LEU A 96 5.01 11.98 -4.69
C LEU A 96 5.36 12.04 -3.20
N ASP A 97 4.99 13.14 -2.52
CA ASP A 97 5.53 13.50 -1.19
C ASP A 97 4.61 13.15 -0.01
N LEU A 98 3.36 12.75 -0.24
CA LEU A 98 2.42 12.43 0.82
C LEU A 98 2.49 10.95 1.22
N GLY A 99 2.40 10.68 2.52
CA GLY A 99 2.19 9.33 3.03
C GLY A 99 0.80 8.77 2.66
N LEU A 100 0.68 7.47 2.48
CA LEU A 100 -0.60 6.81 2.16
C LEU A 100 -1.66 7.05 3.23
N THR A 101 -1.27 7.14 4.50
CA THR A 101 -2.18 7.42 5.63
C THR A 101 -2.91 8.75 5.51
N SER A 102 -2.30 9.74 4.82
CA SER A 102 -2.96 11.02 4.52
C SER A 102 -3.94 10.94 3.37
N LEU A 103 -3.87 9.91 2.54
CA LEU A 103 -4.73 9.73 1.35
C LEU A 103 -5.96 8.88 1.66
N TYR A 104 -5.82 7.83 2.47
CA TYR A 104 -6.91 6.87 2.74
C TYR A 104 -8.24 7.51 3.17
N PRO A 105 -8.31 8.58 4.00
CA PRO A 105 -9.57 9.20 4.37
C PRO A 105 -10.34 9.88 3.22
N HIS A 106 -9.69 10.08 2.09
CA HIS A 106 -10.19 10.89 0.97
C HIS A 106 -10.46 10.08 -0.29
N VAL A 107 -10.02 8.81 -0.35
CA VAL A 107 -10.16 7.97 -1.53
C VAL A 107 -11.32 6.98 -1.38
N ASP A 108 -12.07 6.77 -2.45
CA ASP A 108 -13.19 5.84 -2.48
C ASP A 108 -12.72 4.39 -2.67
N GLU A 109 -11.67 4.21 -3.45
CA GLU A 109 -11.14 2.90 -3.80
C GLU A 109 -9.62 2.94 -3.98
N LEU A 110 -8.95 1.85 -3.63
CA LEU A 110 -7.53 1.63 -3.88
C LEU A 110 -7.33 0.44 -4.80
N HIS A 111 -6.54 0.63 -5.87
CA HIS A 111 -6.12 -0.42 -6.79
C HIS A 111 -4.64 -0.75 -6.62
N THR A 112 -4.31 -2.03 -6.60
CA THR A 112 -2.92 -2.50 -6.51
C THR A 112 -2.76 -3.91 -7.07
N MET A 113 -1.54 -4.29 -7.39
CA MET A 113 -1.23 -5.70 -7.72
C MET A 113 -1.14 -6.54 -6.44
N THR A 114 -0.06 -6.40 -5.69
CA THR A 114 0.23 -7.24 -4.52
C THR A 114 0.72 -6.44 -3.31
N SER A 115 0.65 -5.11 -3.37
CA SER A 115 1.21 -4.23 -2.33
C SER A 115 0.54 -4.42 -0.97
N LEU A 116 1.34 -4.35 0.08
CA LEU A 116 0.86 -4.28 1.46
C LEU A 116 -0.07 -3.06 1.72
N SER A 117 0.06 -2.03 0.90
CA SER A 117 -0.82 -0.84 0.98
C SER A 117 -2.30 -1.17 0.82
N GLY A 118 -2.64 -2.24 0.09
CA GLY A 118 -4.02 -2.72 0.01
C GLY A 118 -4.52 -3.28 1.34
N PHE A 119 -3.70 -4.01 2.09
CA PHE A 119 -4.06 -4.44 3.44
C PHE A 119 -4.22 -3.26 4.40
N GLU A 120 -3.33 -2.28 4.33
CA GLU A 120 -3.43 -1.06 5.14
C GLU A 120 -4.72 -0.29 4.80
N ALA A 121 -5.07 -0.19 3.52
CA ALA A 121 -6.30 0.43 3.05
C ALA A 121 -7.56 -0.28 3.58
N LEU A 122 -7.60 -1.62 3.54
CA LEU A 122 -8.69 -2.42 4.15
C LEU A 122 -8.82 -2.11 5.65
N VAL A 123 -7.70 -2.06 6.37
CA VAL A 123 -7.70 -1.70 7.79
C VAL A 123 -8.23 -0.28 8.01
N GLN A 124 -8.03 0.64 7.08
CA GLN A 124 -8.57 2.01 7.13
C GLN A 124 -10.04 2.11 6.69
N GLY A 125 -10.61 1.05 6.11
CA GLY A 125 -11.99 0.99 5.64
C GLY A 125 -12.17 1.47 4.20
N VAL A 126 -11.09 1.55 3.43
CA VAL A 126 -11.11 1.85 2.00
C VAL A 126 -11.44 0.58 1.21
N ASN A 127 -12.25 0.71 0.16
CA ASN A 127 -12.49 -0.38 -0.78
C ASN A 127 -11.21 -0.71 -1.54
N VAL A 128 -10.91 -2.00 -1.72
CA VAL A 128 -9.68 -2.42 -2.36
C VAL A 128 -9.95 -3.38 -3.51
N THR A 129 -9.44 -3.04 -4.68
CA THR A 129 -9.41 -3.92 -5.85
C THR A 129 -8.00 -4.46 -6.05
N THR A 130 -7.85 -5.78 -6.12
CA THR A 130 -6.57 -6.44 -6.38
C THR A 130 -6.48 -6.97 -7.81
N TRP A 131 -5.35 -6.70 -8.46
CA TRP A 131 -5.00 -7.19 -9.80
C TRP A 131 -3.99 -8.35 -9.75
N GLY A 132 -3.53 -8.67 -8.55
CA GLY A 132 -2.74 -9.84 -8.20
C GLY A 132 -3.42 -10.63 -7.09
N GLN A 133 -2.67 -11.51 -6.44
CA GLN A 133 -3.15 -12.42 -5.40
C GLN A 133 -2.41 -12.21 -4.08
N PRO A 134 -2.40 -10.99 -3.49
CA PRO A 134 -1.77 -10.76 -2.20
C PRO A 134 -2.42 -11.61 -1.10
N PHE A 135 -1.79 -11.67 0.07
CA PHE A 135 -2.28 -12.53 1.16
C PHE A 135 -3.68 -12.16 1.65
N TYR A 136 -4.09 -10.92 1.47
CA TYR A 136 -5.39 -10.39 1.92
C TYR A 136 -6.51 -10.52 0.86
N SER A 137 -6.20 -10.91 -0.38
CA SER A 137 -7.21 -11.17 -1.43
C SER A 137 -7.86 -12.55 -1.31
N GLY A 138 -9.03 -12.72 -1.91
CA GLY A 138 -9.73 -14.00 -1.96
C GLY A 138 -10.50 -14.38 -0.70
N TRP A 139 -10.67 -13.46 0.24
CA TRP A 139 -11.35 -13.68 1.51
C TRP A 139 -12.71 -12.97 1.60
N GLY A 140 -13.20 -12.38 0.47
CA GLY A 140 -14.45 -11.62 0.43
C GLY A 140 -14.31 -10.19 0.99
N LEU A 141 -13.08 -9.69 1.16
CA LEU A 141 -12.78 -8.34 1.65
C LEU A 141 -12.34 -7.39 0.54
N THR A 142 -12.04 -7.91 -0.63
CA THR A 142 -11.50 -7.19 -1.79
C THR A 142 -12.28 -7.54 -3.05
N GLU A 143 -12.29 -6.65 -4.03
CA GLU A 143 -12.65 -6.99 -5.40
C GLU A 143 -11.43 -7.60 -6.07
N ASP A 144 -11.50 -8.91 -6.37
CA ASP A 144 -10.35 -9.65 -6.90
C ASP A 144 -10.49 -9.87 -8.40
N ARG A 145 -9.66 -9.22 -9.22
CA ARG A 145 -9.67 -9.36 -10.68
C ARG A 145 -9.14 -10.72 -11.13
N HIS A 146 -8.25 -11.30 -10.34
CA HIS A 146 -7.67 -12.63 -10.58
C HIS A 146 -7.71 -13.46 -9.29
N PRO A 147 -8.89 -13.98 -8.90
CA PRO A 147 -9.07 -14.69 -7.63
C PRO A 147 -8.19 -15.95 -7.55
N ALA A 148 -7.64 -16.20 -6.38
CA ALA A 148 -6.87 -17.42 -6.12
C ALA A 148 -7.81 -18.61 -5.87
N PRO A 149 -7.78 -19.69 -6.67
CA PRO A 149 -8.75 -20.80 -6.58
C PRO A 149 -8.80 -21.49 -5.22
N ARG A 150 -7.69 -21.47 -4.47
CA ARG A 150 -7.57 -22.08 -3.13
C ARG A 150 -8.21 -21.25 -2.00
N ARG A 151 -8.59 -19.97 -2.26
CA ARG A 151 -9.13 -19.06 -1.25
C ARG A 151 -10.62 -18.86 -1.50
N GLN A 152 -11.43 -19.78 -0.96
CA GLN A 152 -12.88 -19.79 -1.20
C GLN A 152 -13.70 -19.46 0.05
N ARG A 153 -13.04 -19.35 1.21
CA ARG A 153 -13.72 -19.09 2.48
C ARG A 153 -13.71 -17.61 2.82
N PRO A 154 -14.86 -16.95 3.00
CA PRO A 154 -14.90 -15.56 3.47
C PRO A 154 -14.37 -15.47 4.91
N LEU A 155 -13.61 -14.40 5.19
CA LEU A 155 -13.11 -14.06 6.51
C LEU A 155 -13.55 -12.64 6.87
N PRO A 156 -13.97 -12.38 8.12
CA PRO A 156 -14.12 -11.01 8.57
C PRO A 156 -12.76 -10.31 8.69
N LEU A 157 -12.72 -9.01 8.45
CA LEU A 157 -11.47 -8.22 8.51
C LEU A 157 -10.73 -8.39 9.83
N ALA A 158 -11.46 -8.45 10.96
CA ALA A 158 -10.86 -8.66 12.28
C ALA A 158 -10.08 -9.99 12.37
N ALA A 159 -10.60 -11.06 11.75
CA ALA A 159 -9.90 -12.35 11.72
C ALA A 159 -8.64 -12.28 10.86
N LEU A 160 -8.71 -11.63 9.69
CA LEU A 160 -7.54 -11.44 8.83
C LEU A 160 -6.46 -10.64 9.57
N VAL A 161 -6.82 -9.53 10.22
CA VAL A 161 -5.90 -8.71 11.02
C VAL A 161 -5.29 -9.51 12.17
N TYR A 162 -6.10 -10.26 12.91
CA TYR A 162 -5.61 -11.12 13.99
C TYR A 162 -4.60 -12.16 13.50
N LEU A 163 -4.94 -12.87 12.44
CA LEU A 163 -4.07 -13.91 11.89
C LEU A 163 -2.74 -13.34 11.39
N THR A 164 -2.77 -12.18 10.73
CA THR A 164 -1.57 -11.61 10.10
C THR A 164 -0.70 -10.77 11.03
N LEU A 165 -1.27 -10.16 12.07
CA LEU A 165 -0.53 -9.25 12.95
C LEU A 165 -0.39 -9.74 14.39
N VAL A 166 -1.11 -10.81 14.79
CA VAL A 166 -1.05 -11.31 16.16
C VAL A 166 -0.65 -12.78 16.20
N ALA A 167 -1.36 -13.63 15.47
CA ALA A 167 -1.16 -15.08 15.56
C ALA A 167 0.08 -15.57 14.82
N TYR A 168 0.35 -15.05 13.62
CA TYR A 168 1.45 -15.50 12.77
C TYR A 168 2.81 -14.92 13.18
N PRO A 169 2.99 -13.58 13.36
CA PRO A 169 4.29 -13.01 13.66
C PRO A 169 4.72 -13.22 15.11
N ARG A 170 6.03 -13.12 15.31
CA ARG A 170 6.66 -13.02 16.64
C ARG A 170 7.41 -11.70 16.71
N TYR A 171 7.15 -10.94 17.76
CA TYR A 171 7.76 -9.62 17.95
C TYR A 171 8.80 -9.69 19.06
N ILE A 172 9.96 -9.10 18.82
CA ILE A 172 11.08 -9.04 19.75
C ILE A 172 11.52 -7.58 19.88
N ASP A 173 11.68 -7.14 21.11
CA ASP A 173 12.33 -5.86 21.39
C ASP A 173 13.83 -5.96 21.11
N TRP A 174 14.32 -5.19 20.16
CA TRP A 174 15.72 -5.21 19.75
C TRP A 174 16.71 -4.73 20.82
N GLN A 175 16.25 -3.98 21.81
CA GLN A 175 17.10 -3.48 22.88
C GLN A 175 17.28 -4.51 24.00
N SER A 176 16.19 -5.14 24.41
CA SER A 176 16.20 -6.12 25.50
C SER A 176 16.32 -7.58 25.03
N GLY A 177 16.02 -7.87 23.76
CA GLY A 177 15.95 -9.24 23.24
C GLY A 177 14.71 -10.01 23.74
N LEU A 178 13.79 -9.37 24.44
CA LEU A 178 12.61 -10.01 25.01
C LEU A 178 11.42 -10.01 24.04
N TRP A 179 10.54 -10.98 24.20
CA TRP A 179 9.27 -11.04 23.50
C TRP A 179 8.39 -9.84 23.89
N MET A 180 7.69 -9.30 22.89
CA MET A 180 6.76 -8.21 23.07
C MET A 180 5.45 -8.48 22.36
N SER A 181 4.36 -7.83 22.82
CA SER A 181 3.07 -7.91 22.15
C SER A 181 3.01 -6.96 20.95
N PRO A 182 2.10 -7.21 19.98
CA PRO A 182 1.87 -6.28 18.87
C PRO A 182 1.54 -4.86 19.34
N GLU A 183 0.78 -4.72 20.43
CA GLU A 183 0.40 -3.42 20.99
C GLU A 183 1.60 -2.67 21.57
N GLN A 184 2.53 -3.38 22.22
CA GLN A 184 3.78 -2.79 22.71
C GLN A 184 4.61 -2.27 21.55
N LEU A 185 4.76 -3.07 20.47
CA LEU A 185 5.47 -2.65 19.26
C LEU A 185 4.83 -1.39 18.63
N ILE A 186 3.51 -1.36 18.48
CA ILE A 186 2.80 -0.21 17.93
C ILE A 186 3.07 1.06 18.76
N ARG A 187 3.03 0.96 20.10
CA ARG A 187 3.34 2.10 20.98
C ARG A 187 4.78 2.58 20.82
N GLN A 188 5.75 1.65 20.71
CA GLN A 188 7.15 2.00 20.45
C GLN A 188 7.33 2.72 19.11
N LEU A 189 6.73 2.18 18.03
CA LEU A 189 6.80 2.78 16.70
C LEU A 189 6.14 4.16 16.67
N ALA A 190 4.98 4.33 17.32
CA ALA A 190 4.32 5.61 17.43
C ALA A 190 5.18 6.64 18.17
N ALA A 191 5.80 6.26 19.29
CA ALA A 191 6.71 7.13 20.04
C ALA A 191 7.95 7.53 19.23
N GLN A 192 8.49 6.63 18.41
CA GLN A 192 9.64 6.91 17.54
C GLN A 192 9.25 7.83 16.37
N GLY A 193 8.07 7.66 15.78
CA GLY A 193 7.56 8.49 14.69
C GLY A 193 7.46 9.98 15.05
N HIS A 194 7.20 10.30 16.31
CA HIS A 194 7.16 11.68 16.81
C HIS A 194 8.57 12.28 17.03
N SER A 195 9.62 11.44 17.10
CA SER A 195 10.99 11.89 17.38
C SER A 195 11.90 11.89 16.14
N SER A 196 11.45 11.36 14.99
CA SER A 196 12.33 11.03 13.86
C SER A 196 12.30 11.99 12.67
N SER A 197 12.00 13.28 12.86
CA SER A 197 12.40 14.27 11.84
C SER A 197 13.92 14.38 11.66
N GLN A 198 14.71 13.72 12.51
CA GLN A 198 16.20 13.81 12.47
C GLN A 198 16.94 12.47 12.31
N LYS A 199 16.29 11.29 12.24
CA LYS A 199 17.02 9.99 12.25
C LYS A 199 16.72 9.03 11.10
N ALA A 200 16.15 9.48 10.01
CA ALA A 200 15.93 8.64 8.81
C ALA A 200 17.24 8.09 8.19
N SER A 201 18.41 8.63 8.57
CA SER A 201 19.69 8.26 7.96
C SER A 201 20.32 6.96 8.45
N ARG A 202 19.87 6.34 9.54
CA ARG A 202 20.53 5.12 10.07
C ARG A 202 19.98 3.82 9.48
N TRP A 203 18.72 3.75 9.10
CA TRP A 203 18.12 2.55 8.50
C TRP A 203 18.52 2.34 7.03
N GLN A 204 18.76 3.41 6.30
CA GLN A 204 19.24 3.33 4.91
C GLN A 204 20.67 2.77 4.79
N ARG A 205 21.48 2.84 5.85
CA ARG A 205 22.86 2.30 5.83
C ARG A 205 22.95 0.80 6.02
N TRP A 206 21.90 0.12 6.44
CA TRP A 206 21.91 -1.34 6.63
C TRP A 206 21.47 -2.13 5.40
N GLN A 207 20.81 -1.51 4.45
CA GLN A 207 20.41 -2.15 3.19
C GLN A 207 21.49 -2.08 2.10
N LEU A 208 22.63 -1.41 2.36
CA LEU A 208 23.74 -1.23 1.40
C LEU A 208 25.01 -2.01 1.78
N LYS A 209 24.89 -3.06 2.62
CA LYS A 209 25.99 -4.01 2.86
C LYS A 209 25.47 -5.44 2.52
#